data_6f4ca512b53f42ea072d7f09de33b64c
#
_entry.id   6f4ca512b53f42ea072d7f09de33b64c
#
_cell.length_a   1.000
_cell.length_b   1.000
_cell.length_c   1.000
_cell.angle_alpha   90.00
_cell.angle_beta   90.00
_cell.angle_gamma   90.00
#
_symmetry.space_group_name_H-M   'P 1'
#
loop_
_entity.id
_entity.type
_entity.pdbx_description
1 polymer ?
#
loop_
_entity_poly.entity_id
_entity_poly.type
_entity_poly.pdbx_seq_one_letter_code
_entity_poly.pdbx_strand_id
1 'polypeptide(L)'
;MTRVLIAEDDPDTAAAVKVTLEERLGVTIDVVTNGALVLDQLTATRPDLLILDVSLPGLNGMDVFDLIRGNARCGEVPVLFVTAAADRAREAFAHCGISEVMAKPFDVDELATRVSGLLAQSVAAA
;
A
#
# COMPACT_ATOMS: atom_id res chain seq x y z
N MET A 1 0.60 15.17 -9.67
CA MET A 1 1.10 13.86 -10.13
C MET A 1 0.77 12.80 -9.09
N THR A 2 0.23 11.69 -9.52
CA THR A 2 -0.14 10.60 -8.60
C THR A 2 1.09 9.89 -8.09
N ARG A 3 1.16 9.71 -6.79
CA ARG A 3 2.31 9.10 -6.12
C ARG A 3 1.86 7.91 -5.28
N VAL A 4 2.57 6.80 -5.42
CA VAL A 4 2.29 5.55 -4.69
C VAL A 4 3.51 5.17 -3.86
N LEU A 5 3.30 4.85 -2.60
CA LEU A 5 4.35 4.33 -1.72
C LEU A 5 4.21 2.81 -1.62
N ILE A 6 5.31 2.10 -1.87
CA ILE A 6 5.36 0.65 -1.72
C ILE A 6 6.23 0.32 -0.52
N ALA A 7 5.68 -0.43 0.42
CA ALA A 7 6.40 -0.97 1.57
C ALA A 7 6.57 -2.48 1.38
N GLU A 8 7.76 -2.89 0.91
CA GLU A 8 8.08 -4.27 0.55
C GLU A 8 9.57 -4.53 0.76
N ASP A 9 9.91 -5.60 1.46
CA ASP A 9 11.31 -5.94 1.75
C ASP A 9 11.98 -6.81 0.69
N ASP A 10 11.22 -7.46 -0.19
CA ASP A 10 11.78 -8.23 -1.29
C ASP A 10 12.07 -7.28 -2.47
N PRO A 11 13.37 -7.08 -2.82
CA PRO A 11 13.72 -6.12 -3.87
C PRO A 11 13.19 -6.53 -5.25
N ASP A 12 13.09 -7.82 -5.54
CA ASP A 12 12.58 -8.28 -6.84
C ASP A 12 11.08 -8.00 -6.97
N THR A 13 10.33 -8.25 -5.90
CA THR A 13 8.90 -7.95 -5.87
C THR A 13 8.66 -6.44 -5.98
N ALA A 14 9.39 -5.65 -5.21
CA ALA A 14 9.27 -4.19 -5.25
C ALA A 14 9.58 -3.64 -6.63
N ALA A 15 10.64 -4.14 -7.28
CA ALA A 15 11.03 -3.71 -8.62
C ALA A 15 9.97 -4.05 -9.67
N ALA A 16 9.43 -5.27 -9.62
CA ALA A 16 8.39 -5.70 -10.57
C ALA A 16 7.13 -4.84 -10.42
N VAL A 17 6.69 -4.58 -9.20
CA VAL A 17 5.52 -3.74 -8.94
C VAL A 17 5.77 -2.31 -9.41
N LYS A 18 6.93 -1.77 -9.09
CA LYS A 18 7.30 -0.40 -9.48
C LYS A 18 7.23 -0.22 -10.99
N VAL A 19 7.92 -1.09 -11.75
CA VAL A 19 7.97 -0.99 -13.21
C VAL A 19 6.57 -1.10 -13.80
N THR A 20 5.80 -2.07 -13.34
CA THR A 20 4.45 -2.30 -13.86
C THR A 20 3.54 -1.09 -13.64
N LEU A 21 3.54 -0.53 -12.44
CA LEU A 21 2.68 0.61 -12.12
C LEU A 21 3.13 1.88 -12.84
N GLU A 22 4.43 2.10 -12.94
CA GLU A 22 4.96 3.26 -13.69
C GLU A 22 4.56 3.19 -15.16
N GLU A 23 4.70 2.02 -15.78
CA GLU A 23 4.39 1.86 -17.20
C GLU A 23 2.89 1.91 -17.49
N ARG A 24 2.08 1.28 -16.64
CA ARG A 24 0.64 1.16 -16.90
C ARG A 24 -0.18 2.34 -16.45
N LEU A 25 0.20 2.95 -15.33
CA LEU A 25 -0.60 3.99 -14.70
C LEU A 25 0.06 5.36 -14.73
N GLY A 26 1.32 5.44 -15.14
CA GLY A 26 2.04 6.72 -15.18
C GLY A 26 2.22 7.37 -13.82
N VAL A 27 2.27 6.57 -12.75
CA VAL A 27 2.40 7.05 -11.38
C VAL A 27 3.87 7.14 -10.97
N THR A 28 4.16 7.97 -9.97
CA THR A 28 5.48 8.04 -9.35
C THR A 28 5.52 7.07 -8.18
N ILE A 29 6.55 6.23 -8.12
CA ILE A 29 6.68 5.19 -7.10
C ILE A 29 7.85 5.49 -6.17
N ASP A 30 7.59 5.46 -4.86
CA ASP A 30 8.63 5.44 -3.83
C ASP A 30 8.58 4.08 -3.15
N VAL A 31 9.73 3.52 -2.78
CA VAL A 31 9.83 2.21 -2.13
C VAL A 31 10.51 2.35 -0.79
N VAL A 32 9.94 1.73 0.25
CA VAL A 32 10.60 1.53 1.54
C VAL A 32 10.64 0.05 1.85
N THR A 33 11.70 -0.40 2.52
CA THR A 33 11.94 -1.81 2.79
C THR A 33 11.77 -2.19 4.25
N ASN A 34 11.38 -1.23 5.09
CA ASN A 34 11.26 -1.43 6.54
C ASN A 34 10.03 -0.70 7.04
N GLY A 35 9.22 -1.39 7.87
CA GLY A 35 7.99 -0.84 8.40
C GLY A 35 8.18 0.42 9.24
N ALA A 36 9.33 0.54 9.91
CA ALA A 36 9.62 1.73 10.73
C ALA A 36 9.77 3.00 9.89
N LEU A 37 10.07 2.88 8.60
CA LEU A 37 10.24 4.01 7.70
C LEU A 37 8.94 4.43 7.00
N VAL A 38 7.91 3.61 7.07
CA VAL A 38 6.66 3.87 6.33
C VAL A 38 6.01 5.17 6.76
N LEU A 39 5.89 5.38 8.07
CA LEU A 39 5.21 6.57 8.58
C LEU A 39 5.97 7.86 8.22
N ASP A 40 7.30 7.83 8.30
CA ASP A 40 8.14 8.97 7.91
C ASP A 40 7.96 9.29 6.42
N GLN A 41 7.95 8.26 5.58
CA GLN A 41 7.76 8.44 4.14
C GLN A 41 6.35 8.93 3.80
N LEU A 42 5.33 8.43 4.49
CA LEU A 42 3.96 8.91 4.30
C LEU A 42 3.87 10.41 4.59
N THR A 43 4.50 10.86 5.65
CA THR A 43 4.51 12.26 6.02
C THR A 43 5.31 13.11 5.04
N ALA A 44 6.47 12.62 4.60
CA ALA A 44 7.37 13.35 3.71
C ALA A 44 6.84 13.45 2.28
N THR A 45 6.29 12.38 1.73
CA THR A 45 5.91 12.30 0.32
C THR A 45 4.41 12.48 0.07
N ARG A 46 3.59 12.27 1.08
CA ARG A 46 2.11 12.34 0.99
C ARG A 46 1.56 11.59 -0.21
N PRO A 47 1.75 10.26 -0.25
CA PRO A 47 1.31 9.49 -1.40
C PRO A 47 -0.21 9.42 -1.48
N ASP A 48 -0.71 9.14 -2.68
CA ASP A 48 -2.14 8.95 -2.93
C ASP A 48 -2.59 7.53 -2.60
N LEU A 49 -1.65 6.60 -2.46
CA LEU A 49 -1.94 5.20 -2.13
C LEU A 49 -0.72 4.57 -1.47
N LEU A 50 -0.97 3.67 -0.52
CA LEU A 50 0.06 2.84 0.10
C LEU A 50 -0.17 1.37 -0.25
N ILE A 51 0.85 0.71 -0.79
CA ILE A 51 0.88 -0.75 -0.93
C ILE A 51 1.74 -1.28 0.20
N LEU A 52 1.14 -2.06 1.10
CA LEU A 52 1.78 -2.46 2.35
C LEU A 52 1.85 -3.97 2.48
N ASP A 53 3.07 -4.50 2.54
CA ASP A 53 3.30 -5.89 2.91
C ASP A 53 3.13 -6.03 4.43
N VAL A 54 2.22 -6.91 4.85
CA VAL A 54 1.92 -7.12 6.26
C VAL A 54 3.11 -7.70 7.03
N SER A 55 4.03 -8.38 6.34
CA SER A 55 5.16 -9.09 6.96
C SER A 55 6.47 -8.32 6.90
N LEU A 56 6.44 -6.99 6.84
CA LEU A 56 7.66 -6.17 6.78
C LEU A 56 8.52 -6.30 8.05
N PRO A 57 9.86 -6.28 7.90
CA PRO A 57 10.72 -6.12 9.07
C PRO A 57 10.55 -4.71 9.67
N GLY A 58 10.90 -4.57 10.93
CA GLY A 58 10.75 -3.33 11.68
C GLY A 58 9.45 -3.32 12.45
N LEU A 59 8.38 -2.80 11.84
CA LEU A 59 7.03 -2.89 12.39
C LEU A 59 6.21 -3.81 11.48
N ASN A 60 5.39 -4.68 12.05
CA ASN A 60 4.49 -5.50 11.23
C ASN A 60 3.40 -4.62 10.63
N GLY A 61 2.76 -5.11 9.55
CA GLY A 61 1.78 -4.31 8.81
C GLY A 61 0.58 -3.88 9.64
N MET A 62 0.19 -4.66 10.66
CA MET A 62 -0.91 -4.31 11.55
C MET A 62 -0.56 -3.08 12.38
N ASP A 63 0.65 -3.05 12.96
CA ASP A 63 1.12 -1.92 13.75
C ASP A 63 1.25 -0.66 12.90
N VAL A 64 1.80 -0.80 11.70
CA VAL A 64 1.91 0.32 10.76
C VAL A 64 0.54 0.89 10.43
N PHE A 65 -0.43 0.02 10.16
CA PHE A 65 -1.79 0.43 9.82
C PHE A 65 -2.45 1.20 10.98
N ASP A 66 -2.29 0.72 12.21
CA ASP A 66 -2.84 1.40 13.39
C ASP A 66 -2.23 2.80 13.55
N LEU A 67 -0.92 2.93 13.33
CA LEU A 67 -0.24 4.21 13.40
C LEU A 67 -0.74 5.17 12.31
N ILE A 68 -0.95 4.66 11.10
CA ILE A 68 -1.47 5.47 9.99
C ILE A 68 -2.86 6.01 10.32
N ARG A 69 -3.74 5.16 10.80
CA ARG A 69 -5.12 5.55 11.13
C ARG A 69 -5.19 6.50 12.32
N GLY A 70 -4.22 6.43 13.23
CA GLY A 70 -4.10 7.36 14.35
C GLY A 70 -3.50 8.71 13.98
N ASN A 71 -2.92 8.85 12.80
CA ASN A 71 -2.30 10.09 12.34
C ASN A 71 -3.27 10.82 11.40
N ALA A 72 -3.73 12.02 11.80
CA ALA A 72 -4.72 12.77 11.04
C ALA A 72 -4.28 13.09 9.59
N ARG A 73 -2.97 13.22 9.35
CA ARG A 73 -2.43 13.53 8.02
C ARG A 73 -2.42 12.33 7.08
N CYS A 74 -2.39 11.12 7.63
CA CYS A 74 -2.25 9.87 6.87
C CYS A 74 -3.50 9.00 6.94
N GLY A 75 -4.48 9.36 7.77
CA GLY A 75 -5.63 8.51 8.06
C GLY A 75 -6.56 8.23 6.87
N GLU A 76 -6.50 9.05 5.83
CA GLU A 76 -7.35 8.93 4.65
C GLU A 76 -6.65 8.30 3.45
N VAL A 77 -5.36 7.95 3.57
CA VAL A 77 -4.63 7.31 2.47
C VAL A 77 -5.20 5.92 2.25
N PRO A 78 -5.66 5.58 1.03
CA PRO A 78 -6.10 4.21 0.74
C PRO A 78 -4.91 3.25 0.83
N VAL A 79 -5.17 2.05 1.34
CA VAL A 79 -4.13 1.05 1.58
C VAL A 79 -4.48 -0.26 0.88
N LEU A 80 -3.54 -0.78 0.10
CA LEU A 80 -3.62 -2.11 -0.46
C LEU A 80 -2.67 -3.01 0.33
N PHE A 81 -3.22 -3.93 1.11
CA PHE A 81 -2.43 -4.90 1.86
C PHE A 81 -2.06 -6.08 0.97
N VAL A 82 -0.81 -6.51 1.03
CA VAL A 82 -0.34 -7.69 0.32
C VAL A 82 0.23 -8.66 1.35
N THR A 83 -0.26 -9.91 1.37
CA THR A 83 0.12 -10.84 2.42
C THR A 83 -0.12 -12.29 2.01
N ALA A 84 0.69 -13.22 2.54
CA ALA A 84 0.45 -14.65 2.43
C ALA A 84 -0.75 -15.11 3.26
N ALA A 85 -1.20 -14.31 4.23
CA ALA A 85 -2.32 -14.62 5.11
C ALA A 85 -3.53 -13.72 4.82
N ALA A 86 -3.97 -13.70 3.56
CA ALA A 86 -5.00 -12.76 3.09
C ALA A 86 -6.33 -12.86 3.85
N ASP A 87 -6.77 -14.06 4.21
CA ASP A 87 -8.04 -14.23 4.92
C ASP A 87 -8.01 -13.58 6.30
N ARG A 88 -6.90 -13.72 7.02
CA ARG A 88 -6.70 -13.06 8.31
C ARG A 88 -6.68 -11.55 8.18
N ALA A 89 -6.01 -11.06 7.15
CA ALA A 89 -5.92 -9.63 6.91
C ALA A 89 -7.28 -9.05 6.56
N ARG A 90 -8.06 -9.72 5.72
CA ARG A 90 -9.41 -9.27 5.36
C ARG A 90 -10.30 -9.17 6.60
N GLU A 91 -10.24 -10.15 7.49
CA GLU A 91 -10.99 -10.13 8.74
C GLU A 91 -10.56 -8.97 9.64
N ALA A 92 -9.25 -8.78 9.79
CA ALA A 92 -8.70 -7.74 10.65
C ALA A 92 -9.00 -6.33 10.15
N PHE A 93 -9.04 -6.13 8.83
CA PHE A 93 -9.20 -4.81 8.21
C PHE A 93 -10.60 -4.55 7.63
N ALA A 94 -11.56 -5.40 7.94
CA ALA A 94 -12.90 -5.33 7.36
C ALA A 94 -13.62 -3.99 7.59
N HIS A 95 -13.26 -3.25 8.63
CA HIS A 95 -13.90 -1.99 9.00
C HIS A 95 -13.00 -0.77 8.84
N CYS A 96 -11.93 -0.89 8.07
CA CYS A 96 -10.86 0.10 8.05
C CYS A 96 -10.87 1.02 6.82
N GLY A 97 -12.02 1.54 6.44
CA GLY A 97 -12.13 2.57 5.42
C GLY A 97 -11.72 2.08 4.02
N ILE A 98 -10.98 2.90 3.28
CA ILE A 98 -10.57 2.57 1.90
C ILE A 98 -9.36 1.65 1.96
N SER A 99 -9.61 0.35 2.00
CA SER A 99 -8.56 -0.66 2.01
C SER A 99 -8.99 -1.92 1.28
N GLU A 100 -8.02 -2.61 0.69
CA GLU A 100 -8.21 -3.90 0.06
C GLU A 100 -7.06 -4.82 0.44
N VAL A 101 -7.25 -6.13 0.27
CA VAL A 101 -6.24 -7.13 0.59
C VAL A 101 -6.02 -8.03 -0.62
N MET A 102 -4.76 -8.26 -0.98
CA MET A 102 -4.37 -9.24 -2.00
C MET A 102 -3.51 -10.33 -1.38
N ALA A 103 -3.76 -11.55 -1.81
CA ALA A 103 -2.96 -12.70 -1.38
C ALA A 103 -1.66 -12.79 -2.16
N LYS A 104 -0.59 -13.20 -1.49
CA LYS A 104 0.67 -13.60 -2.14
C LYS A 104 0.63 -15.10 -2.45
N PRO A 105 1.17 -15.54 -3.56
CA PRO A 105 1.72 -14.76 -4.67
C PRO A 105 0.61 -14.06 -5.45
N PHE A 106 0.90 -12.90 -6.04
CA PHE A 106 -0.08 -12.13 -6.81
C PHE A 106 0.40 -11.92 -8.24
N ASP A 107 -0.55 -11.67 -9.13
CA ASP A 107 -0.29 -11.28 -10.51
C ASP A 107 -0.14 -9.75 -10.55
N VAL A 108 0.93 -9.25 -11.16
CA VAL A 108 1.19 -7.81 -11.24
C VAL A 108 0.10 -7.08 -12.06
N ASP A 109 -0.52 -7.76 -13.01
CA ASP A 109 -1.62 -7.18 -13.79
C ASP A 109 -2.86 -6.98 -12.92
N GLU A 110 -3.18 -7.95 -12.08
CA GLU A 110 -4.27 -7.84 -11.12
C GLU A 110 -3.98 -6.74 -10.10
N LEU A 111 -2.74 -6.65 -9.63
CA LEU A 111 -2.32 -5.59 -8.72
C LEU A 111 -2.55 -4.22 -9.34
N ALA A 112 -2.13 -4.02 -10.59
CA ALA A 112 -2.32 -2.76 -11.30
C ALA A 112 -3.80 -2.38 -11.42
N THR A 113 -4.65 -3.35 -11.69
CA THR A 113 -6.11 -3.13 -11.76
C THR A 113 -6.67 -2.68 -10.42
N ARG A 114 -6.25 -3.33 -9.32
CA ARG A 114 -6.72 -2.95 -7.98
C ARG A 114 -6.20 -1.58 -7.56
N VAL A 115 -4.95 -1.26 -7.87
CA VAL A 115 -4.37 0.06 -7.60
C VAL A 115 -5.16 1.14 -8.34
N SER A 116 -5.44 0.92 -9.61
CA SER A 116 -6.25 1.84 -10.40
C SER A 116 -7.62 2.08 -9.78
N GLY A 117 -8.28 1.00 -9.34
CA GLY A 117 -9.59 1.10 -8.68
C GLY A 117 -9.55 1.88 -7.38
N LEU A 118 -8.54 1.65 -6.54
CA LEU A 118 -8.39 2.38 -5.29
C LEU A 118 -8.09 3.85 -5.51
N LEU A 119 -7.25 4.18 -6.48
CA LEU A 119 -6.96 5.56 -6.83
C LEU A 119 -8.20 6.29 -7.34
N ALA A 120 -9.03 5.61 -8.13
CA ALA A 120 -10.29 6.17 -8.61
C ALA A 120 -11.27 6.44 -7.47
N GLN A 121 -11.38 5.54 -6.50
CA GLN A 121 -12.21 5.72 -5.31
C GLN A 121 -11.75 6.90 -4.48
N SER A 122 -10.45 7.05 -4.30
CA SER A 122 -9.87 8.16 -3.54
C SER A 122 -10.20 9.50 -4.17
N VAL A 123 -10.07 9.60 -5.50
CA VAL A 123 -10.43 10.82 -6.24
C VAL A 123 -11.93 11.11 -6.13
N ALA A 124 -12.76 10.08 -6.25
CA ALA A 124 -14.22 10.23 -6.15
C ALA A 124 -14.67 10.64 -4.74
N ALA A 125 -13.93 10.24 -3.70
CA ALA A 125 -14.24 10.60 -2.32
C ALA A 125 -13.79 12.02 -1.96
N ALA A 126 -12.86 12.56 -2.73
CA ALA A 126 -12.37 13.91 -2.51
C ALA A 126 -13.33 14.95 -3.07
#